data_94eb4f224c8d0b8fa5f03536682efb0a
#
_entry.id   94eb4f224c8d0b8fa5f03536682efb0a
#
_cell.length_a   1.000
_cell.length_b   1.000
_cell.length_c   1.000
_cell.angle_alpha   90.00
_cell.angle_beta   90.00
_cell.angle_gamma   90.00
#
_symmetry.space_group_name_H-M   'P 1'
#
loop_
_entity.id
_entity.type
_entity.pdbx_description
1 polymer ?
#
loop_
_entity_poly.entity_id
_entity_poly.type
_entity_poly.pdbx_seq_one_letter_code
_entity_poly.pdbx_strand_id
1 'polypeptide(L)'
;KSTTMERVILPIFGQSKVVAAPQVTAFTLMKESASSNLFPQALDEFKPSKMGKTKIEALYNHFRDSYDGHAGVRGRADLTQICYLLMAPVVVAGEESPDEPAIRERGLELLFSKKDLGNPKASAALARLSGQSPLLTKLGRGFLEVSLSLSSAVFRRWYEDALKLFRTSLPSRVANNLACAYVGLRVVERFCHRYDLQWENVFSMTLDACAKHLEYAVCEYLLDGGDSNKSIVEQTLEIMDRRADGYHELRT
;
A
#
# COMPACT_ATOMS: atom_id res chain seq x y z
N LYS A 1 7.59 9.70 8.22
CA LYS A 1 6.93 8.43 7.86
C LYS A 1 5.95 8.04 8.96
N SER A 2 6.40 7.75 10.16
CA SER A 2 5.58 7.37 11.32
C SER A 2 4.49 8.39 11.63
N THR A 3 4.83 9.68 11.67
CA THR A 3 3.87 10.77 11.90
C THR A 3 2.74 10.78 10.87
N THR A 4 3.03 10.55 9.59
CA THR A 4 2.01 10.48 8.53
C THR A 4 1.09 9.29 8.75
N MET A 5 1.64 8.13 9.09
CA MET A 5 0.86 6.93 9.38
C MET A 5 -0.05 7.15 10.59
N GLU A 6 0.50 7.57 11.73
CA GLU A 6 -0.27 7.73 12.97
C GLU A 6 -1.30 8.86 12.93
N ARG A 7 -0.94 9.99 12.33
CA ARG A 7 -1.76 11.22 12.44
C ARG A 7 -2.61 11.50 11.21
N VAL A 8 -2.38 10.82 10.11
CA VAL A 8 -3.15 11.02 8.87
C VAL A 8 -3.79 9.72 8.41
N ILE A 9 -3.01 8.68 8.15
CA ILE A 9 -3.54 7.45 7.54
C ILE A 9 -4.47 6.71 8.50
N LEU A 10 -4.02 6.39 9.70
CA LEU A 10 -4.80 5.61 10.66
C LEU A 10 -6.10 6.31 11.12
N PRO A 11 -6.12 7.64 11.37
CA PRO A 11 -7.35 8.33 11.68
C PRO A 11 -8.43 8.24 10.60
N ILE A 12 -8.07 8.07 9.32
CA ILE A 12 -9.04 7.80 8.23
C ILE A 12 -9.82 6.50 8.52
N PHE A 13 -9.15 5.51 9.12
CA PHE A 13 -9.78 4.25 9.52
C PHE A 13 -10.34 4.27 10.96
N GLY A 14 -10.36 5.43 11.62
CA GLY A 14 -10.77 5.54 13.03
C GLY A 14 -9.80 4.87 14.00
N GLN A 15 -8.56 4.67 13.60
CA GLN A 15 -7.51 4.04 14.40
C GLN A 15 -6.44 5.05 14.83
N SER A 16 -5.76 4.75 15.93
CA SER A 16 -4.64 5.55 16.43
C SER A 16 -3.44 4.70 16.87
N LYS A 17 -3.62 3.36 16.86
CA LYS A 17 -2.59 2.44 17.39
C LYS A 17 -1.67 1.97 16.28
N VAL A 18 -0.38 2.22 16.48
CA VAL A 18 0.73 1.65 15.71
C VAL A 18 1.53 0.74 16.63
N VAL A 19 2.04 -0.35 16.11
CA VAL A 19 2.89 -1.27 16.87
C VAL A 19 4.29 -1.27 16.26
N ALA A 20 5.31 -1.15 17.13
CA ALA A 20 6.69 -1.24 16.66
C ALA A 20 7.00 -2.66 16.16
N ALA A 21 7.44 -2.79 14.91
CA ALA A 21 7.75 -4.07 14.28
C ALA A 21 8.73 -4.93 15.11
N PRO A 22 9.76 -4.36 15.77
CA PRO A 22 10.62 -5.16 16.64
C PRO A 22 9.94 -5.75 17.88
N GLN A 23 8.78 -5.27 18.28
CA GLN A 23 8.10 -5.67 19.51
C GLN A 23 7.00 -6.73 19.30
N VAL A 24 6.54 -6.92 18.06
CA VAL A 24 5.47 -7.88 17.78
C VAL A 24 5.94 -9.33 17.84
N THR A 25 5.02 -10.21 18.17
CA THR A 25 5.20 -11.67 18.06
C THR A 25 4.41 -12.18 16.86
N ALA A 26 4.81 -13.32 16.29
CA ALA A 26 4.08 -13.97 15.19
C ALA A 26 2.59 -14.18 15.53
N PHE A 27 2.30 -14.55 16.79
CA PHE A 27 0.92 -14.74 17.23
C PHE A 27 0.11 -13.43 17.27
N THR A 28 0.73 -12.35 17.74
CA THR A 28 0.07 -11.03 17.77
C THR A 28 -0.24 -10.56 16.35
N LEU A 29 0.72 -10.70 15.43
CA LEU A 29 0.55 -10.38 14.02
C LEU A 29 -0.65 -11.13 13.42
N MET A 30 -0.67 -12.45 13.57
CA MET A 30 -1.73 -13.32 13.07
C MET A 30 -3.10 -12.93 13.66
N LYS A 31 -3.17 -12.74 14.99
CA LYS A 31 -4.42 -12.41 15.69
C LYS A 31 -4.97 -11.04 15.27
N GLU A 32 -4.12 -10.03 15.14
CA GLU A 32 -4.53 -8.70 14.73
C GLU A 32 -5.00 -8.70 13.28
N SER A 33 -4.27 -9.32 12.35
CA SER A 33 -4.67 -9.43 10.94
C SER A 33 -5.96 -10.21 10.73
N ALA A 34 -6.27 -11.17 11.62
CA ALA A 34 -7.52 -11.93 11.56
C ALA A 34 -8.69 -11.24 12.28
N SER A 35 -8.45 -10.15 13.02
CA SER A 35 -9.49 -9.45 13.78
C SER A 35 -10.37 -8.55 12.92
N SER A 36 -9.91 -8.17 11.74
CA SER A 36 -10.61 -7.28 10.81
C SER A 36 -10.20 -7.59 9.37
N ASN A 37 -11.12 -7.38 8.45
CA ASN A 37 -10.86 -7.36 7.02
C ASN A 37 -10.91 -5.93 6.43
N LEU A 38 -11.13 -4.94 7.27
CA LEU A 38 -11.30 -3.54 6.87
C LEU A 38 -10.17 -2.65 7.39
N PHE A 39 -9.80 -2.83 8.66
CA PHE A 39 -8.82 -1.98 9.32
C PHE A 39 -7.40 -2.48 9.06
N PRO A 40 -6.49 -1.60 8.62
CA PRO A 40 -5.11 -2.01 8.39
C PRO A 40 -4.40 -2.35 9.70
N GLN A 41 -3.57 -3.40 9.65
CA GLN A 41 -2.57 -3.63 10.67
C GLN A 41 -1.39 -2.69 10.40
N ALA A 42 -1.10 -1.78 11.33
CA ALA A 42 -0.05 -0.79 11.17
C ALA A 42 1.20 -1.15 11.97
N LEU A 43 2.31 -1.31 11.29
CA LEU A 43 3.62 -1.60 11.86
C LEU A 43 4.58 -0.43 11.59
N ASP A 44 5.33 -0.02 12.61
CA ASP A 44 6.33 1.04 12.52
C ASP A 44 7.72 0.53 12.91
N GLU A 45 8.73 1.36 12.73
CA GLU A 45 10.12 1.06 13.05
C GLU A 45 10.67 -0.18 12.34
N PHE A 46 10.17 -0.47 11.12
CA PHE A 46 10.68 -1.56 10.33
C PHE A 46 12.09 -1.23 9.83
N LYS A 47 13.05 -1.99 10.33
CA LYS A 47 14.46 -1.85 9.99
C LYS A 47 15.14 -3.21 10.08
N PRO A 48 15.11 -4.03 9.02
CA PRO A 48 15.67 -5.37 9.00
C PRO A 48 17.11 -5.45 9.52
N SER A 49 17.98 -4.51 9.14
CA SER A 49 19.38 -4.50 9.59
C SER A 49 19.56 -4.42 11.13
N LYS A 50 18.55 -3.97 11.86
CA LYS A 50 18.55 -3.84 13.34
C LYS A 50 17.71 -4.91 14.05
N MET A 51 17.07 -5.80 13.31
CA MET A 51 16.20 -6.83 13.86
C MET A 51 16.91 -8.19 13.88
N GLY A 52 16.57 -9.03 14.87
CA GLY A 52 17.09 -10.40 14.92
C GLY A 52 16.44 -11.28 13.83
N LYS A 53 17.21 -12.24 13.28
CA LYS A 53 16.77 -13.13 12.19
C LYS A 53 15.39 -13.75 12.39
N THR A 54 15.13 -14.34 13.57
CA THR A 54 13.84 -14.97 13.87
C THR A 54 12.66 -14.01 13.77
N LYS A 55 12.87 -12.73 14.13
CA LYS A 55 11.81 -11.71 14.01
C LYS A 55 11.57 -11.31 12.57
N ILE A 56 12.65 -11.14 11.80
CA ILE A 56 12.55 -10.83 10.36
C ILE A 56 11.81 -11.95 9.65
N GLU A 57 12.18 -13.22 9.89
CA GLU A 57 11.52 -14.37 9.32
C GLU A 57 10.02 -14.43 9.68
N ALA A 58 9.68 -14.15 10.94
CA ALA A 58 8.28 -14.11 11.39
C ALA A 58 7.48 -13.02 10.67
N LEU A 59 8.06 -11.82 10.48
CA LEU A 59 7.44 -10.73 9.73
C LEU A 59 7.30 -11.07 8.24
N TYR A 60 8.33 -11.61 7.62
CA TYR A 60 8.29 -11.98 6.21
C TYR A 60 7.29 -13.10 5.93
N ASN A 61 7.22 -14.11 6.80
CA ASN A 61 6.18 -15.13 6.72
C ASN A 61 4.79 -14.50 6.86
N HIS A 62 4.60 -13.59 7.82
CA HIS A 62 3.36 -12.88 7.97
C HIS A 62 2.96 -12.05 6.73
N PHE A 63 3.91 -11.36 6.09
CA PHE A 63 3.65 -10.61 4.86
C PHE A 63 3.25 -11.53 3.70
N ARG A 64 3.91 -12.70 3.57
CA ARG A 64 3.52 -13.71 2.56
C ARG A 64 2.11 -14.23 2.82
N ASP A 65 1.85 -14.65 4.05
CA ASP A 65 0.56 -15.23 4.45
C ASP A 65 -0.58 -14.23 4.31
N SER A 66 -0.35 -12.96 4.68
CA SER A 66 -1.33 -11.88 4.52
C SER A 66 -1.61 -11.56 3.04
N TYR A 67 -0.58 -11.59 2.20
CA TYR A 67 -0.75 -11.39 0.75
C TYR A 67 -1.54 -12.52 0.10
N ASP A 68 -1.25 -13.76 0.48
CA ASP A 68 -1.88 -14.95 -0.07
C ASP A 68 -3.25 -15.24 0.59
N GLY A 69 -3.63 -14.47 1.64
CA GLY A 69 -4.89 -14.66 2.38
C GLY A 69 -4.94 -15.96 3.16
N HIS A 70 -3.77 -16.53 3.50
CA HIS A 70 -3.69 -17.81 4.17
C HIS A 70 -4.30 -17.78 5.57
N ALA A 71 -4.95 -18.89 5.95
CA ALA A 71 -5.40 -19.09 7.31
C ALA A 71 -4.22 -19.48 8.19
N GLY A 72 -3.91 -18.66 9.18
CA GLY A 72 -3.07 -19.09 10.28
C GLY A 72 -3.79 -20.15 11.10
N VAL A 73 -3.12 -21.24 11.46
CA VAL A 73 -3.71 -22.33 12.26
C VAL A 73 -3.01 -22.43 13.60
N ARG A 74 -3.80 -22.54 14.66
CA ARG A 74 -3.28 -22.78 16.01
C ARG A 74 -4.02 -23.93 16.67
N GLY A 75 -3.26 -24.92 17.17
CA GLY A 75 -3.79 -26.01 18.00
C GLY A 75 -4.22 -25.49 19.37
N ARG A 76 -5.24 -26.10 19.92
CA ARG A 76 -5.70 -25.98 21.32
C ARG A 76 -5.30 -27.18 22.14
N ALA A 77 -5.35 -27.07 23.48
CA ALA A 77 -5.07 -28.15 24.39
C ALA A 77 -6.05 -29.33 24.24
N ASP A 78 -7.25 -29.09 23.73
CA ASP A 78 -8.29 -30.09 23.45
C ASP A 78 -8.15 -30.76 22.09
N LEU A 79 -6.99 -30.62 21.42
CA LEU A 79 -6.69 -31.12 20.07
C LEU A 79 -7.52 -30.49 18.94
N THR A 80 -8.33 -29.48 19.21
CA THR A 80 -9.00 -28.70 18.18
C THR A 80 -8.07 -27.65 17.60
N GLN A 81 -8.45 -27.08 16.43
CA GLN A 81 -7.69 -26.03 15.76
C GLN A 81 -8.52 -24.76 15.58
N ILE A 82 -7.88 -23.62 15.78
CA ILE A 82 -8.44 -22.33 15.40
C ILE A 82 -7.78 -21.91 14.07
N CYS A 83 -8.60 -21.65 13.06
CA CYS A 83 -8.14 -21.08 11.80
C CYS A 83 -8.30 -19.55 11.84
N TYR A 84 -7.25 -18.84 11.48
CA TYR A 84 -7.24 -17.38 11.34
C TYR A 84 -7.07 -17.02 9.87
N LEU A 85 -8.06 -16.34 9.28
CA LEU A 85 -7.93 -15.75 7.95
C LEU A 85 -7.25 -14.41 8.08
N LEU A 86 -6.14 -14.22 7.37
CA LEU A 86 -5.36 -12.99 7.41
C LEU A 86 -5.88 -12.03 6.34
N MET A 87 -6.91 -11.27 6.67
CA MET A 87 -7.66 -10.42 5.74
C MET A 87 -7.35 -8.94 5.88
N ALA A 88 -6.74 -8.51 7.00
CA ALA A 88 -6.40 -7.11 7.21
C ALA A 88 -5.28 -6.68 6.26
N PRO A 89 -5.40 -5.52 5.59
CA PRO A 89 -4.28 -4.91 4.90
C PRO A 89 -3.14 -4.62 5.88
N VAL A 90 -1.90 -4.89 5.48
CA VAL A 90 -0.72 -4.57 6.29
C VAL A 90 -0.08 -3.29 5.78
N VAL A 91 0.11 -2.31 6.67
CA VAL A 91 0.81 -1.06 6.39
C VAL A 91 2.06 -1.00 7.23
N VAL A 92 3.19 -0.84 6.58
CA VAL A 92 4.51 -0.83 7.23
C VAL A 92 5.19 0.51 7.00
N ALA A 93 5.68 1.13 8.06
CA ALA A 93 6.57 2.28 7.97
C ALA A 93 7.95 1.90 8.52
N GLY A 94 9.01 2.33 7.83
CA GLY A 94 10.36 1.97 8.21
C GLY A 94 11.43 2.82 7.55
N GLU A 95 12.67 2.58 7.94
CA GLU A 95 13.83 3.26 7.36
C GLU A 95 14.45 2.46 6.21
N GLU A 96 14.19 1.17 6.17
CA GLU A 96 14.75 0.22 5.21
C GLU A 96 13.65 -0.56 4.52
N SER A 97 13.94 -1.02 3.32
CA SER A 97 13.09 -1.92 2.54
C SER A 97 13.34 -3.37 2.94
N PRO A 98 12.37 -4.28 2.69
CA PRO A 98 12.67 -5.70 2.78
C PRO A 98 13.83 -6.08 1.86
N ASP A 99 14.74 -6.92 2.34
CA ASP A 99 15.90 -7.42 1.58
C ASP A 99 15.52 -8.56 0.61
N GLU A 100 14.40 -9.26 0.86
CA GLU A 100 13.92 -10.32 -0.01
C GLU A 100 13.07 -9.79 -1.17
N PRO A 101 13.45 -10.03 -2.45
CA PRO A 101 12.66 -9.61 -3.61
C PRO A 101 11.23 -10.15 -3.60
N ALA A 102 11.05 -11.40 -3.15
CA ALA A 102 9.73 -12.03 -3.04
C ALA A 102 8.77 -11.33 -2.08
N ILE A 103 9.27 -10.60 -1.09
CA ILE A 103 8.47 -9.77 -0.18
C ILE A 103 8.15 -8.43 -0.85
N ARG A 104 9.12 -7.82 -1.53
CA ARG A 104 8.92 -6.56 -2.25
C ARG A 104 7.83 -6.65 -3.31
N GLU A 105 7.79 -7.75 -4.08
CA GLU A 105 6.75 -7.98 -5.09
C GLU A 105 5.34 -8.11 -4.50
N ARG A 106 5.21 -8.43 -3.21
CA ARG A 106 3.91 -8.60 -2.52
C ARG A 106 3.36 -7.30 -1.93
N GLY A 107 4.08 -6.22 -2.01
CA GLY A 107 3.68 -4.92 -1.49
C GLY A 107 3.74 -3.81 -2.54
N LEU A 108 3.24 -2.65 -2.15
CA LEU A 108 3.51 -1.38 -2.82
C LEU A 108 4.38 -0.57 -1.88
N GLU A 109 5.58 -0.24 -2.31
CA GLU A 109 6.49 0.57 -1.52
C GLU A 109 6.53 2.00 -2.07
N LEU A 110 6.41 2.96 -1.15
CA LEU A 110 6.51 4.38 -1.46
C LEU A 110 7.74 4.93 -0.75
N LEU A 111 8.70 5.38 -1.51
CA LEU A 111 9.91 6.00 -1.02
C LEU A 111 9.69 7.51 -0.80
N PHE A 112 10.06 7.98 0.37
CA PHE A 112 10.05 9.40 0.70
C PHE A 112 11.48 9.90 0.87
N SER A 113 11.91 10.77 -0.01
CA SER A 113 13.23 11.38 0.05
C SER A 113 13.28 12.54 1.06
N LYS A 114 14.49 12.93 1.46
CA LYS A 114 14.67 14.14 2.26
C LYS A 114 14.23 15.42 1.53
N LYS A 115 14.27 15.41 0.19
CA LYS A 115 13.79 16.53 -0.64
C LYS A 115 12.29 16.70 -0.53
N ASP A 116 11.52 15.59 -0.50
CA ASP A 116 10.06 15.61 -0.34
C ASP A 116 9.68 16.15 1.04
N LEU A 117 10.42 15.75 2.07
CA LEU A 117 10.22 16.23 3.45
C LEU A 117 10.62 17.69 3.64
N GLY A 118 11.56 18.19 2.86
CA GLY A 118 12.04 19.58 2.90
C GLY A 118 11.11 20.57 2.19
N ASN A 119 10.04 20.12 1.53
CA ASN A 119 9.08 21.01 0.90
C ASN A 119 8.21 21.73 1.94
N PRO A 120 8.32 23.08 2.08
CA PRO A 120 7.59 23.84 3.10
C PRO A 120 6.06 23.70 2.97
N LYS A 121 5.55 23.61 1.74
CA LYS A 121 4.11 23.45 1.47
C LYS A 121 3.61 22.09 1.95
N ALA A 122 4.37 21.02 1.66
CA ALA A 122 4.04 19.67 2.11
C ALA A 122 4.10 19.54 3.63
N SER A 123 5.12 20.16 4.29
CA SER A 123 5.25 20.18 5.73
C SER A 123 4.10 20.94 6.41
N ALA A 124 3.70 22.09 5.87
CA ALA A 124 2.56 22.85 6.36
C ALA A 124 1.25 22.10 6.19
N ALA A 125 1.05 21.42 5.04
CA ALA A 125 -0.12 20.58 4.79
C ALA A 125 -0.20 19.41 5.78
N LEU A 126 0.92 18.72 6.03
CA LEU A 126 0.99 17.63 7.01
C LEU A 126 0.69 18.12 8.43
N ALA A 127 1.23 19.29 8.83
CA ALA A 127 0.95 19.87 10.13
C ALA A 127 -0.54 20.19 10.31
N ARG A 128 -1.19 20.74 9.28
CA ARG A 128 -2.64 20.99 9.28
C ARG A 128 -3.44 19.71 9.40
N LEU A 129 -3.14 18.71 8.60
CA LEU A 129 -3.83 17.41 8.62
C LEU A 129 -3.66 16.68 9.95
N SER A 130 -2.46 16.73 10.54
CA SER A 130 -2.16 16.09 11.83
C SER A 130 -3.01 16.62 12.99
N GLY A 131 -3.51 17.86 12.89
CA GLY A 131 -4.43 18.45 13.86
C GLY A 131 -5.91 18.14 13.60
N GLN A 132 -6.25 17.43 12.52
CA GLN A 132 -7.62 17.25 12.03
C GLN A 132 -8.14 15.81 12.14
N SER A 133 -7.65 15.04 13.12
CA SER A 133 -8.03 13.63 13.30
C SER A 133 -9.56 13.38 13.24
N PRO A 134 -10.45 14.17 13.88
CA PRO A 134 -11.89 13.96 13.77
C PRO A 134 -12.44 14.16 12.35
N LEU A 135 -11.85 15.07 11.56
CA LEU A 135 -12.25 15.28 10.18
C LEU A 135 -11.75 14.14 9.29
N LEU A 136 -10.55 13.62 9.53
CA LEU A 136 -10.02 12.46 8.83
C LEU A 136 -10.89 11.21 9.07
N THR A 137 -11.37 11.00 10.28
CA THR A 137 -12.30 9.90 10.59
C THR A 137 -13.65 10.08 9.87
N LYS A 138 -14.17 11.30 9.77
CA LYS A 138 -15.39 11.58 8.99
C LYS A 138 -15.16 11.33 7.49
N LEU A 139 -14.01 11.72 6.96
CA LEU A 139 -13.60 11.44 5.59
C LEU A 139 -13.56 9.94 5.32
N GLY A 140 -12.90 9.17 6.20
CA GLY A 140 -12.82 7.72 6.11
C GLY A 140 -14.19 7.05 6.15
N ARG A 141 -15.11 7.54 7.02
CA ARG A 141 -16.49 7.08 7.02
C ARG A 141 -17.17 7.33 5.67
N GLY A 142 -16.98 8.50 5.06
CA GLY A 142 -17.53 8.80 3.73
C GLY A 142 -16.98 7.85 2.65
N PHE A 143 -15.69 7.53 2.66
CA PHE A 143 -15.11 6.52 1.77
C PHE A 143 -15.72 5.14 1.99
N LEU A 144 -15.93 4.73 3.23
CA LEU A 144 -16.55 3.46 3.56
C LEU A 144 -18.00 3.40 3.06
N GLU A 145 -18.79 4.45 3.28
CA GLU A 145 -20.18 4.54 2.81
C GLU A 145 -20.26 4.44 1.27
N VAL A 146 -19.33 5.10 0.55
CA VAL A 146 -19.22 4.97 -0.90
C VAL A 146 -18.87 3.55 -1.29
N SER A 147 -17.85 2.96 -0.66
CA SER A 147 -17.42 1.59 -0.96
C SER A 147 -18.54 0.58 -0.75
N LEU A 148 -19.27 0.66 0.37
CA LEU A 148 -20.37 -0.24 0.68
C LEU A 148 -21.61 -0.04 -0.23
N SER A 149 -21.73 1.11 -0.89
CA SER A 149 -22.78 1.35 -1.88
C SER A 149 -22.50 0.73 -3.25
N LEU A 150 -21.28 0.24 -3.48
CA LEU A 150 -20.87 -0.38 -4.73
C LEU A 150 -21.00 -1.90 -4.64
N SER A 151 -21.46 -2.51 -5.72
CA SER A 151 -21.51 -3.97 -5.80
C SER A 151 -20.11 -4.57 -6.06
N SER A 152 -19.91 -5.81 -5.64
CA SER A 152 -18.68 -6.56 -5.93
C SER A 152 -18.36 -6.66 -7.42
N ALA A 153 -19.37 -6.63 -8.29
CA ALA A 153 -19.21 -6.62 -9.73
C ALA A 153 -18.51 -5.35 -10.24
N VAL A 154 -18.81 -4.19 -9.64
CA VAL A 154 -18.14 -2.92 -9.97
C VAL A 154 -16.66 -2.97 -9.61
N PHE A 155 -16.33 -3.44 -8.41
CA PHE A 155 -14.93 -3.60 -7.98
C PHE A 155 -14.16 -4.57 -8.89
N ARG A 156 -14.76 -5.71 -9.22
CA ARG A 156 -14.17 -6.69 -10.13
C ARG A 156 -13.89 -6.08 -11.50
N ARG A 157 -14.84 -5.38 -12.08
CA ARG A 157 -14.66 -4.71 -13.37
C ARG A 157 -13.51 -3.70 -13.33
N TRP A 158 -13.46 -2.82 -12.32
CA TRP A 158 -12.38 -1.86 -12.18
C TRP A 158 -11.02 -2.52 -12.04
N TYR A 159 -10.96 -3.62 -11.30
CA TYR A 159 -9.74 -4.40 -11.15
C TYR A 159 -9.30 -5.05 -12.46
N GLU A 160 -10.22 -5.66 -13.20
CA GLU A 160 -9.94 -6.26 -14.50
C GLU A 160 -9.48 -5.22 -15.53
N ASP A 161 -10.11 -4.04 -15.56
CA ASP A 161 -9.71 -2.93 -16.44
C ASP A 161 -8.31 -2.39 -16.06
N ALA A 162 -8.01 -2.26 -14.77
CA ALA A 162 -6.69 -1.89 -14.29
C ALA A 162 -5.62 -2.94 -14.62
N LEU A 163 -5.94 -4.22 -14.53
CA LEU A 163 -5.01 -5.27 -14.94
C LEU A 163 -4.64 -5.22 -16.42
N LYS A 164 -5.58 -4.84 -17.31
CA LYS A 164 -5.27 -4.63 -18.73
C LYS A 164 -4.30 -3.48 -18.93
N LEU A 165 -4.40 -2.45 -18.07
CA LEU A 165 -3.52 -1.28 -18.11
C LEU A 165 -2.07 -1.63 -17.70
N PHE A 166 -1.89 -2.46 -16.65
CA PHE A 166 -0.57 -2.71 -16.03
C PHE A 166 0.11 -4.01 -16.46
N ARG A 167 -0.64 -5.05 -16.89
CA ARG A 167 -0.06 -6.38 -17.19
C ARG A 167 0.89 -6.44 -18.39
N THR A 168 0.80 -5.51 -19.30
CA THR A 168 1.63 -5.53 -20.51
C THR A 168 3.09 -5.16 -20.24
N SER A 169 3.38 -4.60 -19.08
CA SER A 169 4.65 -3.98 -18.77
C SER A 169 5.28 -4.42 -17.44
N LEU A 170 4.56 -5.16 -16.60
CA LEU A 170 4.99 -5.44 -15.22
C LEU A 170 4.83 -6.91 -14.84
N PRO A 171 5.64 -7.41 -13.89
CA PRO A 171 5.41 -8.72 -13.27
C PRO A 171 4.00 -8.84 -12.70
N SER A 172 3.41 -10.02 -12.80
CA SER A 172 1.99 -10.23 -12.47
C SER A 172 1.61 -9.79 -11.04
N ARG A 173 2.48 -10.01 -10.04
CA ARG A 173 2.22 -9.56 -8.66
C ARG A 173 2.20 -8.05 -8.53
N VAL A 174 3.16 -7.39 -9.15
CA VAL A 174 3.24 -5.92 -9.15
C VAL A 174 2.03 -5.31 -9.86
N ALA A 175 1.65 -5.86 -11.01
CA ALA A 175 0.45 -5.43 -11.73
C ALA A 175 -0.83 -5.63 -10.90
N ASN A 176 -0.95 -6.74 -10.16
CA ASN A 176 -2.07 -6.97 -9.25
C ASN A 176 -2.12 -5.93 -8.12
N ASN A 177 -0.99 -5.62 -7.50
CA ASN A 177 -0.91 -4.61 -6.44
C ASN A 177 -1.30 -3.23 -6.95
N LEU A 178 -0.79 -2.84 -8.13
CA LEU A 178 -1.16 -1.57 -8.77
C LEU A 178 -2.63 -1.54 -9.15
N ALA A 179 -3.20 -2.64 -9.63
CA ALA A 179 -4.62 -2.74 -9.92
C ALA A 179 -5.48 -2.54 -8.66
N CYS A 180 -5.07 -3.11 -7.52
CA CYS A 180 -5.74 -2.85 -6.23
C CYS A 180 -5.67 -1.37 -5.84
N ALA A 181 -4.50 -0.73 -5.96
CA ALA A 181 -4.34 0.69 -5.67
C ALA A 181 -5.19 1.57 -6.62
N TYR A 182 -5.24 1.23 -7.90
CA TYR A 182 -6.10 1.92 -8.87
C TYR A 182 -7.58 1.81 -8.52
N VAL A 183 -8.05 0.63 -8.07
CA VAL A 183 -9.42 0.47 -7.55
C VAL A 183 -9.67 1.42 -6.39
N GLY A 184 -8.71 1.60 -5.49
CA GLY A 184 -8.78 2.61 -4.43
C GLY A 184 -8.96 4.04 -4.97
N LEU A 185 -8.20 4.43 -6.00
CA LEU A 185 -8.37 5.73 -6.66
C LEU A 185 -9.76 5.89 -7.29
N ARG A 186 -10.32 4.84 -7.88
CA ARG A 186 -11.72 4.84 -8.40
C ARG A 186 -12.76 5.04 -7.29
N VAL A 187 -12.53 4.50 -6.10
CA VAL A 187 -13.40 4.77 -4.94
C VAL A 187 -13.33 6.24 -4.55
N VAL A 188 -12.14 6.82 -4.51
CA VAL A 188 -11.95 8.24 -4.22
C VAL A 188 -12.62 9.12 -5.28
N GLU A 189 -12.51 8.77 -6.55
CA GLU A 189 -13.21 9.46 -7.65
C GLU A 189 -14.74 9.41 -7.44
N ARG A 190 -15.29 8.25 -7.09
CA ARG A 190 -16.73 8.10 -6.79
C ARG A 190 -17.14 8.90 -5.56
N PHE A 191 -16.27 9.00 -4.56
CA PHE A 191 -16.48 9.87 -3.41
C PHE A 191 -16.55 11.34 -3.85
N CYS A 192 -15.62 11.81 -4.67
CA CYS A 192 -15.66 13.17 -5.20
C CYS A 192 -16.97 13.45 -5.94
N HIS A 193 -17.40 12.56 -6.82
CA HIS A 193 -18.69 12.69 -7.51
C HIS A 193 -19.89 12.76 -6.57
N ARG A 194 -19.92 11.92 -5.51
CA ARG A 194 -21.01 11.88 -4.54
C ARG A 194 -21.18 13.20 -3.78
N TYR A 195 -20.07 13.91 -3.57
CA TYR A 195 -20.05 15.14 -2.78
C TYR A 195 -19.81 16.41 -3.63
N ASP A 196 -20.05 16.33 -4.94
CA ASP A 196 -19.88 17.44 -5.90
C ASP A 196 -18.49 18.08 -5.88
N LEU A 197 -17.46 17.27 -5.59
CA LEU A 197 -16.06 17.68 -5.64
C LEU A 197 -15.52 17.40 -7.03
N GLN A 198 -14.90 18.39 -7.64
CA GLN A 198 -14.17 18.19 -8.90
C GLN A 198 -12.85 17.49 -8.59
N TRP A 199 -12.62 16.35 -9.24
CA TRP A 199 -11.40 15.53 -9.02
C TRP A 199 -10.12 16.35 -9.23
N GLU A 200 -10.06 17.14 -10.30
CA GLU A 200 -8.92 17.96 -10.67
C GLU A 200 -8.62 19.07 -9.64
N ASN A 201 -9.65 19.57 -8.96
CA ASN A 201 -9.47 20.54 -7.88
C ASN A 201 -8.92 19.91 -6.60
N VAL A 202 -9.16 18.60 -6.40
CA VAL A 202 -8.66 17.85 -5.25
C VAL A 202 -7.23 17.38 -5.49
N PHE A 203 -6.94 16.83 -6.67
CA PHE A 203 -5.66 16.15 -6.95
C PHE A 203 -4.74 16.90 -7.91
N SER A 204 -5.20 17.97 -8.54
CA SER A 204 -4.45 18.77 -9.53
C SER A 204 -3.95 17.94 -10.73
N MET A 205 -4.50 16.76 -10.96
CA MET A 205 -4.19 15.86 -12.08
C MET A 205 -5.34 14.91 -12.36
N THR A 206 -5.37 14.32 -13.55
CA THR A 206 -6.39 13.32 -13.92
C THR A 206 -6.16 11.99 -13.19
N LEU A 207 -7.19 11.14 -13.15
CA LEU A 207 -7.07 9.79 -12.59
C LEU A 207 -6.00 8.96 -13.32
N ASP A 208 -5.94 9.06 -14.65
CA ASP A 208 -4.94 8.36 -15.45
C ASP A 208 -3.52 8.85 -15.16
N ALA A 209 -3.34 10.15 -14.92
CA ALA A 209 -2.06 10.69 -14.48
C ALA A 209 -1.67 10.17 -13.09
N CYS A 210 -2.62 10.08 -12.16
CA CYS A 210 -2.38 9.46 -10.85
C CYS A 210 -1.92 8.00 -10.99
N ALA A 211 -2.57 7.23 -11.86
CA ALA A 211 -2.22 5.83 -12.11
C ALA A 211 -0.80 5.69 -12.69
N LYS A 212 -0.43 6.54 -13.66
CA LYS A 212 0.92 6.57 -14.25
C LYS A 212 1.98 6.97 -13.23
N HIS A 213 1.70 7.94 -12.37
CA HIS A 213 2.62 8.32 -11.29
C HIS A 213 2.83 7.18 -10.29
N LEU A 214 1.77 6.46 -9.94
CA LEU A 214 1.86 5.30 -9.06
C LEU A 214 2.70 4.19 -9.69
N GLU A 215 2.47 3.90 -10.97
CA GLU A 215 3.26 2.92 -11.73
C GLU A 215 4.73 3.33 -11.79
N TYR A 216 5.03 4.59 -12.08
CA TYR A 216 6.40 5.11 -12.11
C TYR A 216 7.10 4.96 -10.76
N ALA A 217 6.45 5.37 -9.66
CA ALA A 217 7.03 5.27 -8.32
C ALA A 217 7.37 3.82 -7.92
N VAL A 218 6.53 2.85 -8.32
CA VAL A 218 6.78 1.43 -8.06
C VAL A 218 7.90 0.89 -8.95
N CYS A 219 7.98 1.31 -10.21
CA CYS A 219 9.07 0.90 -11.12
C CYS A 219 10.41 1.45 -10.65
N GLU A 220 10.48 2.73 -10.26
CA GLU A 220 11.71 3.35 -9.74
C GLU A 220 12.23 2.60 -8.52
N TYR A 221 11.33 2.23 -7.61
CA TYR A 221 11.68 1.43 -6.44
C TYR A 221 12.25 0.04 -6.79
N LEU A 222 11.65 -0.65 -7.74
CA LEU A 222 12.13 -1.97 -8.16
C LEU A 222 13.54 -1.89 -8.80
N LEU A 223 13.87 -0.77 -9.43
CA LEU A 223 15.22 -0.51 -9.99
C LEU A 223 16.25 -0.23 -8.90
N ASP A 224 15.93 0.60 -7.93
CA ASP A 224 16.83 0.95 -6.82
C ASP A 224 17.09 -0.24 -5.88
N GLY A 225 16.24 -1.22 -5.92
CA GLY A 225 16.23 -2.39 -5.02
C GLY A 225 17.33 -3.44 -5.23
N GLY A 226 18.27 -3.21 -6.12
CA GLY A 226 19.57 -3.89 -6.13
C GLY A 226 19.74 -5.18 -6.92
N ASP A 227 20.97 -5.50 -7.13
CA ASP A 227 21.72 -6.52 -7.88
C ASP A 227 21.21 -7.98 -7.90
N SER A 228 20.15 -8.35 -7.23
CA SER A 228 19.81 -9.76 -7.02
C SER A 228 18.79 -10.36 -8.01
N ASN A 229 18.19 -9.56 -8.90
CA ASN A 229 17.22 -10.08 -9.89
C ASN A 229 17.36 -9.39 -11.26
N LYS A 230 18.37 -9.79 -12.02
CA LYS A 230 18.57 -9.34 -13.41
C LYS A 230 17.28 -9.38 -14.25
N SER A 231 16.41 -10.36 -14.03
CA SER A 231 15.17 -10.49 -14.80
C SER A 231 14.16 -9.37 -14.56
N ILE A 232 14.00 -8.89 -13.31
CA ILE A 232 13.08 -7.77 -12.98
C ILE A 232 13.72 -6.46 -13.44
N VAL A 233 15.02 -6.28 -13.22
CA VAL A 233 15.75 -5.09 -13.66
C VAL A 233 15.77 -5.01 -15.19
N GLU A 234 16.06 -6.09 -15.89
CA GLU A 234 16.04 -6.14 -17.36
C GLU A 234 14.65 -5.84 -17.93
N GLN A 235 13.59 -6.43 -17.39
CA GLN A 235 12.21 -6.14 -17.82
C GLN A 235 11.81 -4.69 -17.54
N THR A 236 12.25 -4.14 -16.40
CA THR A 236 11.94 -2.76 -16.03
C THR A 236 12.76 -1.76 -16.87
N LEU A 237 14.02 -2.07 -17.18
CA LEU A 237 14.82 -1.29 -18.11
C LEU A 237 14.26 -1.29 -19.54
N GLU A 238 13.76 -2.42 -20.03
CA GLU A 238 13.05 -2.46 -21.32
C GLU A 238 11.78 -1.60 -21.31
N ILE A 239 11.06 -1.55 -20.20
CA ILE A 239 9.87 -0.72 -20.02
C ILE A 239 10.26 0.76 -20.02
N MET A 240 11.34 1.11 -19.34
CA MET A 240 11.83 2.49 -19.28
C MET A 240 12.37 2.95 -20.65
N ASP A 241 13.07 2.09 -21.37
CA ASP A 241 13.59 2.39 -22.72
C ASP A 241 12.46 2.62 -23.72
N ARG A 242 11.44 1.76 -23.73
CA ARG A 242 10.23 1.96 -24.54
C ARG A 242 9.45 3.22 -24.17
N ARG A 243 9.58 3.74 -22.95
CA ARG A 243 8.90 4.95 -22.46
C ARG A 243 9.76 6.20 -22.59
N ALA A 244 11.08 6.10 -22.59
CA ALA A 244 11.96 7.22 -22.91
C ALA A 244 11.65 7.74 -24.32
N ASP A 245 11.36 6.84 -25.26
CA ASP A 245 10.91 7.19 -26.61
C ASP A 245 9.54 7.91 -26.63
N GLY A 246 8.62 7.57 -25.71
CA GLY A 246 7.32 8.24 -25.58
C GLY A 246 7.34 9.56 -24.79
N TYR A 247 8.35 9.79 -23.95
CA TYR A 247 8.48 11.04 -23.17
C TYR A 247 9.05 12.21 -24.01
N HIS A 248 9.74 11.92 -25.11
CA HIS A 248 10.18 12.93 -26.06
C HIS A 248 9.00 13.59 -26.80
N GLU A 249 7.88 12.89 -26.98
CA GLU A 249 6.67 13.44 -27.63
C GLU A 249 5.84 14.38 -26.73
N LEU A 250 6.06 14.38 -25.42
CA LEU A 250 5.32 15.24 -24.46
C LEU A 250 6.05 16.54 -24.09
N ARG A 251 7.22 16.82 -24.69
CA ARG A 251 8.00 18.07 -24.50
C ARG A 251 8.04 18.98 -25.71
N THR A 252 7.36 18.65 -26.78
CA THR A 252 7.09 19.52 -27.94
C THR A 252 5.63 19.96 -27.94
#